data_0f61a818258c27d1a7ae3d49a59b2387
#
_entry.id   0f61a818258c27d1a7ae3d49a59b2387
#
_cell.length_a   1.000
_cell.length_b   1.000
_cell.length_c   1.000
_cell.angle_alpha   90.00
_cell.angle_beta   90.00
_cell.angle_gamma   90.00
#
_symmetry.space_group_name_H-M   'P 1'
#
loop_
_entity.id
_entity.type
_entity.pdbx_description
1 polymer ?
#
loop_
_entity_poly.entity_id
_entity_poly.type
_entity_poly.pdbx_seq_one_letter_code
_entity_poly.pdbx_strand_id
1 'polypeptide(L)'
;MMCAALYPNVVQVLTPESKYSLTSAGAVPKAPKPEELRFKTRDDGYVFVHPSSVNFQVRHYESPYLVYHEKVKTSKIYIRDCSMVSVYPLLLFGGGNLRIDLEAGNFVISLDDGWIRFIAASHEVAELVRELRLELDQLLADKIENPNMDLCNCPRGSRIIDTIVKLITTQ
;
A
#
# COMPACT_ATOMS: atom_id res chain seq x y z
N MET A 1 4.55 -7.50 -7.20
CA MET A 1 6.03 -7.54 -7.38
C MET A 1 6.70 -6.25 -6.92
N MET A 2 6.31 -5.03 -7.38
CA MET A 2 6.94 -3.77 -6.93
C MET A 2 6.90 -3.57 -5.42
N CYS A 3 5.79 -3.88 -4.73
CA CYS A 3 5.72 -3.82 -3.27
C CYS A 3 6.81 -4.64 -2.58
N ALA A 4 6.99 -5.91 -2.99
CA ALA A 4 8.00 -6.78 -2.40
C ALA A 4 9.43 -6.31 -2.68
N ALA A 5 9.68 -5.76 -3.87
CA ALA A 5 11.01 -5.32 -4.30
C ALA A 5 11.45 -4.00 -3.66
N LEU A 6 10.50 -3.08 -3.40
CA LEU A 6 10.80 -1.73 -2.92
C LEU A 6 10.53 -1.54 -1.42
N TYR A 7 9.86 -2.49 -0.77
CA TYR A 7 9.67 -2.41 0.68
C TYR A 7 11.06 -2.39 1.39
N PRO A 8 11.30 -1.54 2.39
CA PRO A 8 10.35 -0.70 3.14
C PRO A 8 10.13 0.73 2.59
N ASN A 9 10.50 1.02 1.36
CA ASN A 9 10.39 2.34 0.76
C ASN A 9 8.93 2.69 0.46
N VAL A 10 8.14 2.86 1.49
CA VAL A 10 6.71 3.21 1.41
C VAL A 10 6.50 4.64 1.87
N VAL A 11 5.67 5.38 1.16
CA VAL A 11 5.24 6.72 1.51
C VAL A 11 3.72 6.79 1.61
N GLN A 12 3.24 7.41 2.66
CA GLN A 12 1.82 7.69 2.87
C GLN A 12 1.47 9.03 2.22
N VAL A 13 0.39 9.03 1.44
CA VAL A 13 -0.19 10.23 0.86
C VAL A 13 -1.27 10.75 1.79
N LEU A 14 -1.08 11.96 2.29
CA LEU A 14 -2.06 12.66 3.13
C LEU A 14 -2.80 13.66 2.25
N THR A 15 -4.07 13.35 1.98
CA THR A 15 -4.96 14.25 1.24
C THR A 15 -5.58 15.23 2.21
N PRO A 16 -5.61 16.55 1.90
CA PRO A 16 -6.29 17.53 2.74
C PRO A 16 -7.80 17.25 2.77
N GLU A 17 -8.46 17.74 3.80
CA GLU A 17 -9.91 17.68 3.89
C GLU A 17 -10.58 18.28 2.65
N SER A 18 -11.67 17.64 2.21
CA SER A 18 -12.40 18.05 1.01
C SER A 18 -12.89 19.49 1.13
N LYS A 19 -12.39 20.36 0.29
CA LYS A 19 -12.90 21.72 0.14
C LYS A 19 -14.05 21.72 -0.87
N TYR A 20 -15.11 22.46 -0.59
CA TYR A 20 -16.23 22.60 -1.49
C TYR A 20 -16.24 24.00 -2.10
N SER A 21 -16.52 24.08 -3.41
CA SER A 21 -16.84 25.34 -4.07
C SER A 21 -18.36 25.45 -4.22
N LEU A 22 -18.94 26.59 -3.89
CA LEU A 22 -20.35 26.88 -4.13
C LEU A 22 -20.51 27.25 -5.61
N THR A 23 -21.36 26.50 -6.31
CA THR A 23 -21.79 26.78 -7.67
C THR A 23 -23.29 27.01 -7.67
N SER A 24 -23.83 27.53 -8.77
CA SER A 24 -25.29 27.70 -8.95
C SER A 24 -26.07 26.39 -8.82
N ALA A 25 -25.41 25.24 -9.00
CA ALA A 25 -25.96 23.89 -8.87
C ALA A 25 -25.76 23.26 -7.48
N GLY A 26 -25.12 23.97 -6.52
CA GLY A 26 -24.84 23.47 -5.17
C GLY A 26 -23.35 23.40 -4.83
N ALA A 27 -23.02 22.74 -3.73
CA ALA A 27 -21.65 22.54 -3.26
C ALA A 27 -20.99 21.40 -4.06
N VAL A 28 -19.96 21.72 -4.84
CA VAL A 28 -19.18 20.75 -5.62
C VAL A 28 -17.82 20.52 -4.94
N PRO A 29 -17.40 19.26 -4.73
CA PRO A 29 -16.08 18.98 -4.17
C PRO A 29 -14.99 19.51 -5.09
N LYS A 30 -14.06 20.29 -4.53
CA LYS A 30 -12.91 20.82 -5.27
C LYS A 30 -11.75 19.85 -5.17
N ALA A 31 -11.24 19.38 -6.31
CA ALA A 31 -10.02 18.60 -6.31
C ALA A 31 -8.86 19.36 -5.64
N PRO A 32 -8.07 18.72 -4.76
CA PRO A 32 -6.91 19.34 -4.14
C PRO A 32 -5.91 19.79 -5.20
N LYS A 33 -5.15 20.84 -4.90
CA LYS A 33 -3.99 21.20 -5.73
C LYS A 33 -2.85 20.23 -5.44
N PRO A 34 -1.93 19.96 -6.39
CA PRO A 34 -0.78 19.09 -6.14
C PRO A 34 0.05 19.52 -4.92
N GLU A 35 0.16 20.82 -4.68
CA GLU A 35 0.91 21.41 -3.56
C GLU A 35 0.23 21.21 -2.20
N GLU A 36 -1.05 20.85 -2.19
CA GLU A 36 -1.82 20.58 -0.96
C GLU A 36 -1.65 19.13 -0.49
N LEU A 37 -1.19 18.24 -1.36
CA LEU A 37 -0.87 16.85 -1.00
C LEU A 37 0.41 16.83 -0.15
N ARG A 38 0.38 16.06 0.91
CA ARG A 38 1.54 15.84 1.77
C ARG A 38 1.93 14.39 1.72
N PHE A 39 3.22 14.15 1.69
CA PHE A 39 3.82 12.83 1.63
C PHE A 39 4.61 12.62 2.91
N LYS A 40 4.43 11.46 3.54
CA LYS A 40 5.10 11.12 4.81
C LYS A 40 5.73 9.74 4.70
N THR A 41 7.00 9.64 5.06
CA THR A 41 7.69 8.35 5.25
C THR A 41 7.78 8.03 6.73
N ARG A 42 8.03 6.76 7.06
CA ARG A 42 8.17 6.31 8.44
C ARG A 42 9.30 7.02 9.17
N ASP A 43 10.46 7.10 8.53
CA ASP A 43 11.70 7.51 9.19
C ASP A 43 12.01 9.00 9.08
N ASP A 44 11.65 9.63 7.94
CA ASP A 44 12.05 11.03 7.67
C ASP A 44 10.91 12.03 7.93
N GLY A 45 9.70 11.55 8.24
CA GLY A 45 8.54 12.43 8.36
C GLY A 45 8.07 12.93 6.99
N TYR A 46 7.90 14.26 6.83
CA TYR A 46 7.41 14.83 5.58
C TYR A 46 8.49 14.86 4.50
N VAL A 47 8.13 14.35 3.32
CA VAL A 47 8.97 14.33 2.12
C VAL A 47 8.23 14.97 0.94
N PHE A 48 8.93 15.22 -0.14
CA PHE A 48 8.41 15.88 -1.33
C PHE A 48 8.65 15.03 -2.56
N VAL A 49 7.70 15.03 -3.50
CA VAL A 49 7.92 14.45 -4.82
C VAL A 49 8.87 15.36 -5.60
N HIS A 50 9.90 14.78 -6.21
CA HIS A 50 10.86 15.56 -6.97
C HIS A 50 10.21 16.23 -8.18
N PRO A 51 10.53 17.51 -8.52
CA PRO A 51 9.90 18.23 -9.63
C PRO A 51 10.03 17.56 -11.00
N SER A 52 11.09 16.75 -11.21
CA SER A 52 11.27 15.97 -12.45
C SER A 52 10.45 14.67 -12.50
N SER A 53 9.77 14.30 -11.39
CA SER A 53 8.95 13.09 -11.36
C SER A 53 7.64 13.30 -12.12
N VAL A 54 7.20 12.29 -12.84
CA VAL A 54 5.88 12.27 -13.50
C VAL A 54 4.73 12.47 -12.50
N ASN A 55 4.95 12.10 -11.25
CA ASN A 55 3.97 12.23 -10.16
C ASN A 55 3.92 13.64 -9.54
N PHE A 56 4.79 14.56 -9.94
CA PHE A 56 4.85 15.90 -9.33
C PHE A 56 3.57 16.71 -9.50
N GLN A 57 2.85 16.52 -10.62
CA GLN A 57 1.61 17.24 -10.91
C GLN A 57 0.33 16.43 -10.62
N VAL A 58 0.48 15.22 -10.07
CA VAL A 58 -0.67 14.38 -9.72
C VAL A 58 -1.45 15.01 -8.57
N ARG A 59 -2.77 15.11 -8.73
CA ARG A 59 -3.69 15.77 -7.80
C ARG A 59 -4.47 14.81 -6.93
N HIS A 60 -4.56 13.57 -7.36
CA HIS A 60 -5.35 12.53 -6.70
C HIS A 60 -4.69 11.18 -6.85
N TYR A 61 -4.66 10.42 -5.77
CA TYR A 61 -4.22 9.03 -5.74
C TYR A 61 -5.37 8.18 -5.22
N GLU A 62 -5.68 7.10 -5.92
CA GLU A 62 -6.72 6.14 -5.50
C GLU A 62 -6.32 5.38 -4.24
N SER A 63 -5.02 5.14 -4.07
CA SER A 63 -4.47 4.53 -2.86
C SER A 63 -3.73 5.55 -2.01
N PRO A 64 -3.83 5.47 -0.67
CA PRO A 64 -3.09 6.33 0.25
C PRO A 64 -1.60 5.98 0.36
N TYR A 65 -1.11 5.01 -0.40
CA TYR A 65 0.29 4.57 -0.33
C TYR A 65 0.95 4.51 -1.71
N LEU A 66 2.21 4.98 -1.74
CA LEU A 66 3.09 4.81 -2.89
C LEU A 66 4.35 4.07 -2.42
N VAL A 67 4.99 3.35 -3.32
CA VAL A 67 6.36 2.88 -3.15
C VAL A 67 7.28 3.77 -3.96
N TYR A 68 8.51 4.00 -3.49
CA TYR A 68 9.50 4.81 -4.18
C TYR A 68 10.82 4.06 -4.32
N HIS A 69 11.56 4.34 -5.39
CA HIS A 69 12.87 3.74 -5.64
C HIS A 69 14.00 4.53 -5.01
N GLU A 70 14.00 5.84 -5.19
CA GLU A 70 15.11 6.72 -4.79
C GLU A 70 14.64 7.81 -3.82
N LYS A 71 15.47 8.07 -2.82
CA LYS A 71 15.33 9.19 -1.88
C LYS A 71 16.59 10.05 -1.93
N VAL A 72 16.43 11.33 -2.21
CA VAL A 72 17.51 12.31 -2.29
C VAL A 72 17.31 13.40 -1.25
N LYS A 73 18.31 13.60 -0.40
CA LYS A 73 18.31 14.66 0.61
C LYS A 73 19.15 15.84 0.11
N THR A 74 18.48 16.98 -0.04
CA THR A 74 19.11 18.27 -0.32
C THR A 74 18.72 19.26 0.78
N SER A 75 18.21 20.44 0.47
CA SER A 75 17.53 21.32 1.43
C SER A 75 16.25 20.70 2.00
N LYS A 76 15.64 19.80 1.23
CA LYS A 76 14.47 18.98 1.59
C LYS A 76 14.76 17.54 1.21
N ILE A 77 13.90 16.63 1.66
CA ILE A 77 13.96 15.23 1.27
C ILE A 77 12.99 15.02 0.11
N TYR A 78 13.53 14.60 -1.02
CA TYR A 78 12.77 14.30 -2.23
C TYR A 78 12.75 12.81 -2.51
N ILE A 79 11.60 12.33 -2.97
CA ILE A 79 11.41 10.96 -3.47
C ILE A 79 11.24 10.98 -4.99
N ARG A 80 11.81 9.97 -5.65
CA ARG A 80 11.74 9.78 -7.11
C ARG A 80 11.21 8.39 -7.43
N ASP A 81 10.74 8.26 -8.68
CA ASP A 81 10.27 6.99 -9.22
C ASP A 81 9.25 6.33 -8.30
N CYS A 82 8.20 7.10 -8.00
CA CYS A 82 7.11 6.65 -7.14
C CYS A 82 6.06 5.94 -7.97
N SER A 83 5.53 4.84 -7.45
CA SER A 83 4.41 4.10 -8.03
C SER A 83 3.33 3.89 -6.99
N MET A 84 2.08 4.13 -7.38
CA MET A 84 0.93 3.83 -6.53
C MET A 84 0.81 2.32 -6.35
N VAL A 85 0.51 1.91 -5.12
CA VAL A 85 0.28 0.51 -4.77
C VAL A 85 -1.05 0.38 -4.06
N SER A 86 -1.80 -0.64 -4.45
CA SER A 86 -3.05 -0.93 -3.79
C SER A 86 -2.84 -1.68 -2.47
N VAL A 87 -3.93 -1.81 -1.70
CA VAL A 87 -3.91 -2.32 -0.33
C VAL A 87 -3.39 -3.75 -0.23
N TYR A 88 -3.96 -4.67 -1.01
CA TYR A 88 -3.65 -6.09 -0.86
C TYR A 88 -2.21 -6.47 -1.24
N PRO A 89 -1.62 -5.95 -2.34
CA PRO A 89 -0.20 -6.15 -2.58
C PRO A 89 0.69 -5.68 -1.43
N LEU A 90 0.33 -4.57 -0.77
CA LEU A 90 1.09 -4.06 0.36
C LEU A 90 0.93 -4.94 1.60
N LEU A 91 -0.29 -5.43 1.89
CA LEU A 91 -0.57 -6.36 2.98
C LEU A 91 0.09 -7.73 2.79
N LEU A 92 0.07 -8.26 1.56
CA LEU A 92 0.59 -9.60 1.26
C LEU A 92 2.12 -9.63 1.12
N PHE A 93 2.72 -8.57 0.57
CA PHE A 93 4.15 -8.53 0.23
C PHE A 93 4.95 -7.48 1.00
N GLY A 94 4.31 -6.66 1.83
CA GLY A 94 5.00 -5.76 2.74
C GLY A 94 5.69 -6.52 3.87
N GLY A 95 6.77 -5.97 4.41
CA GLY A 95 7.47 -6.57 5.55
C GLY A 95 6.74 -6.38 6.89
N GLY A 96 7.31 -6.94 7.93
CA GLY A 96 6.81 -6.83 9.29
C GLY A 96 5.62 -7.74 9.61
N ASN A 97 5.19 -7.71 10.86
CA ASN A 97 4.08 -8.51 11.35
C ASN A 97 2.75 -7.82 11.04
N LEU A 98 1.81 -8.61 10.52
CA LEU A 98 0.43 -8.16 10.32
C LEU A 98 -0.33 -8.35 11.64
N ARG A 99 -0.98 -7.28 12.10
CA ARG A 99 -1.86 -7.28 13.27
C ARG A 99 -3.27 -6.89 12.86
N ILE A 100 -4.25 -7.43 13.56
CA ILE A 100 -5.66 -7.08 13.39
C ILE A 100 -6.14 -6.57 14.73
N ASP A 101 -6.60 -5.33 14.75
CA ASP A 101 -7.09 -4.65 15.95
C ASP A 101 -8.53 -4.17 15.72
N LEU A 102 -9.31 -4.08 16.80
CA LEU A 102 -10.64 -3.49 16.75
C LEU A 102 -10.56 -2.05 17.28
N GLU A 103 -10.74 -1.08 16.40
CA GLU A 103 -10.68 0.34 16.75
C GLU A 103 -11.98 1.06 16.34
N ALA A 104 -12.61 1.71 17.29
CA ALA A 104 -13.86 2.46 17.08
C ALA A 104 -14.94 1.66 16.32
N GLY A 105 -15.01 0.34 16.55
CA GLY A 105 -15.97 -0.55 15.89
C GLY A 105 -15.56 -1.04 14.50
N ASN A 106 -14.37 -0.68 14.01
CA ASN A 106 -13.83 -1.14 12.74
C ASN A 106 -12.64 -2.09 12.97
N PHE A 107 -12.54 -3.12 12.13
CA PHE A 107 -11.37 -3.98 12.09
C PHE A 107 -10.27 -3.30 11.31
N VAL A 108 -9.16 -3.02 11.96
CA VAL A 108 -7.98 -2.36 11.37
C VAL A 108 -6.87 -3.37 11.22
N ILE A 109 -6.42 -3.55 9.99
CA ILE A 109 -5.23 -4.33 9.67
C ILE A 109 -4.05 -3.37 9.70
N SER A 110 -3.05 -3.67 10.52
CA SER A 110 -1.85 -2.85 10.64
C SER A 110 -0.60 -3.66 10.31
N LEU A 111 0.34 -3.00 9.65
CA LEU A 111 1.69 -3.49 9.35
C LEU A 111 2.71 -2.53 9.94
N ASP A 112 3.90 -3.03 10.15
CA ASP A 112 5.08 -2.23 10.49
C ASP A 112 4.84 -1.35 11.72
N ASP A 113 4.37 -1.99 12.81
CA ASP A 113 4.03 -1.36 14.08
C ASP A 113 2.97 -0.24 13.97
N GLY A 114 2.03 -0.40 13.03
CA GLY A 114 0.93 0.53 12.81
C GLY A 114 1.24 1.70 11.87
N TRP A 115 2.40 1.69 11.21
CA TRP A 115 2.73 2.67 10.17
C TRP A 115 1.79 2.57 8.96
N ILE A 116 1.53 1.35 8.50
CA ILE A 116 0.60 1.07 7.41
C ILE A 116 -0.68 0.52 8.03
N ARG A 117 -1.81 1.17 7.77
CA ARG A 117 -3.09 0.84 8.39
C ARG A 117 -4.21 0.84 7.36
N PHE A 118 -5.05 -0.17 7.42
CA PHE A 118 -6.20 -0.33 6.55
C PHE A 118 -7.43 -0.77 7.36
N ILE A 119 -8.58 -0.23 7.00
CA ILE A 119 -9.86 -0.66 7.55
C ILE A 119 -10.36 -1.83 6.73
N ALA A 120 -10.57 -2.98 7.35
CA ALA A 120 -11.17 -4.14 6.70
C ALA A 120 -12.69 -4.01 6.69
N ALA A 121 -13.32 -4.51 5.63
CA ALA A 121 -14.78 -4.50 5.50
C ALA A 121 -15.47 -5.39 6.57
N SER A 122 -14.81 -6.47 7.00
CA SER A 122 -15.27 -7.34 8.09
C SER A 122 -14.08 -8.04 8.76
N HIS A 123 -14.32 -8.66 9.91
CA HIS A 123 -13.33 -9.51 10.59
C HIS A 123 -12.91 -10.69 9.72
N GLU A 124 -13.85 -11.32 9.03
CA GLU A 124 -13.55 -12.46 8.16
C GLU A 124 -12.61 -12.10 7.03
N VAL A 125 -12.76 -10.91 6.43
CA VAL A 125 -11.84 -10.40 5.41
C VAL A 125 -10.44 -10.17 5.99
N ALA A 126 -10.35 -9.60 7.19
CA ALA A 126 -9.07 -9.36 7.84
C ALA A 126 -8.34 -10.68 8.16
N GLU A 127 -9.06 -11.67 8.71
CA GLU A 127 -8.52 -13.00 9.00
C GLU A 127 -8.11 -13.74 7.72
N LEU A 128 -8.92 -13.68 6.67
CA LEU A 128 -8.59 -14.30 5.38
C LEU A 128 -7.27 -13.73 4.81
N VAL A 129 -7.08 -12.41 4.86
CA VAL A 129 -5.84 -11.77 4.39
C VAL A 129 -4.66 -12.22 5.24
N ARG A 130 -4.84 -12.32 6.57
CA ARG A 130 -3.79 -12.80 7.49
C ARG A 130 -3.40 -14.24 7.19
N GLU A 131 -4.37 -15.12 7.03
CA GLU A 131 -4.14 -16.52 6.71
C GLU A 131 -3.46 -16.68 5.35
N LEU A 132 -3.94 -15.96 4.33
CA LEU A 132 -3.36 -16.00 2.99
C LEU A 132 -1.89 -15.54 3.01
N ARG A 133 -1.55 -14.52 3.81
CA ARG A 133 -0.17 -14.08 3.99
C ARG A 133 0.69 -15.14 4.64
N LEU A 134 0.22 -15.76 5.74
CA LEU A 134 0.95 -16.83 6.41
C LEU A 134 1.22 -18.02 5.47
N GLU A 135 0.22 -18.41 4.68
CA GLU A 135 0.36 -19.46 3.68
C GLU A 135 1.37 -19.09 2.58
N LEU A 136 1.36 -17.82 2.14
CA LEU A 136 2.33 -17.31 1.17
C LEU A 136 3.76 -17.32 1.74
N ASP A 137 3.94 -16.84 2.95
CA ASP A 137 5.25 -16.82 3.63
C ASP A 137 5.81 -18.24 3.78
N GLN A 138 4.97 -19.21 4.18
CA GLN A 138 5.37 -20.61 4.26
C GLN A 138 5.71 -21.20 2.88
N LEU A 139 4.91 -20.89 1.86
CA LEU A 139 5.17 -21.34 0.48
C LEU A 139 6.51 -20.80 -0.05
N LEU A 140 6.83 -19.54 0.26
CA LEU A 140 8.10 -18.93 -0.11
C LEU A 140 9.27 -19.54 0.65
N ALA A 141 9.10 -19.85 1.95
CA ALA A 141 10.10 -20.56 2.74
C ALA A 141 10.38 -21.96 2.16
N ASP A 142 9.32 -22.72 1.86
CA ASP A 142 9.43 -24.05 1.21
C ASP A 142 10.15 -23.96 -0.14
N LYS A 143 9.91 -22.90 -0.92
CA LYS A 143 10.59 -22.66 -2.20
C LYS A 143 12.07 -22.33 -2.02
N ILE A 144 12.43 -21.61 -0.97
CA ILE A 144 13.84 -21.30 -0.66
C ILE A 144 14.59 -22.56 -0.25
N GLU A 145 13.98 -23.41 0.59
CA GLU A 145 14.56 -24.68 1.00
C GLU A 145 14.66 -25.68 -0.15
N ASN A 146 13.68 -25.69 -1.05
CA ASN A 146 13.58 -26.58 -2.19
C ASN A 146 13.49 -25.79 -3.52
N PRO A 147 14.60 -25.26 -4.05
CA PRO A 147 14.59 -24.40 -5.23
C PRO A 147 13.98 -25.04 -6.49
N ASN A 148 13.99 -26.36 -6.58
CA ASN A 148 13.41 -27.12 -7.71
C ASN A 148 11.88 -27.28 -7.62
N MET A 149 11.25 -26.90 -6.50
CA MET A 149 9.80 -26.96 -6.34
C MET A 149 9.09 -26.08 -7.36
N ASP A 150 8.17 -26.65 -8.13
CA ASP A 150 7.31 -25.88 -9.05
C ASP A 150 6.07 -25.38 -8.32
N LEU A 151 6.04 -24.09 -8.05
CA LEU A 151 4.93 -23.45 -7.33
C LEU A 151 3.62 -23.47 -8.09
N CYS A 152 3.68 -23.42 -9.43
CA CYS A 152 2.48 -23.39 -10.28
C CYS A 152 1.82 -24.76 -10.40
N ASN A 153 2.63 -25.82 -10.40
CA ASN A 153 2.15 -27.19 -10.58
C ASN A 153 1.88 -27.92 -9.25
N CYS A 154 2.33 -27.36 -8.11
CA CYS A 154 1.95 -27.98 -6.85
C CYS A 154 0.54 -27.51 -6.41
N PRO A 155 -0.33 -28.41 -5.91
CA PRO A 155 -1.73 -28.10 -5.60
C PRO A 155 -1.92 -26.98 -4.56
N ARG A 156 -0.98 -26.85 -3.62
CA ARG A 156 -0.97 -25.77 -2.62
C ARG A 156 -0.57 -24.44 -3.24
N GLY A 157 0.53 -24.42 -4.00
CA GLY A 157 1.03 -23.21 -4.66
C GLY A 157 0.04 -22.64 -5.67
N SER A 158 -0.51 -23.47 -6.54
CA SER A 158 -1.52 -23.07 -7.53
C SER A 158 -2.73 -22.40 -6.85
N ARG A 159 -3.29 -22.99 -5.78
CA ARG A 159 -4.42 -22.39 -5.05
C ARG A 159 -4.10 -21.04 -4.42
N ILE A 160 -2.93 -20.90 -3.79
CA ILE A 160 -2.50 -19.65 -3.17
C ILE A 160 -2.33 -18.57 -4.26
N ILE A 161 -1.64 -18.89 -5.36
CA ILE A 161 -1.43 -17.97 -6.48
C ILE A 161 -2.77 -17.53 -7.08
N ASP A 162 -3.67 -18.45 -7.37
CA ASP A 162 -5.00 -18.15 -7.92
C ASP A 162 -5.82 -17.25 -6.98
N THR A 163 -5.75 -17.51 -5.68
CA THR A 163 -6.45 -16.68 -4.67
C THR A 163 -5.87 -15.28 -4.62
N ILE A 164 -4.55 -15.13 -4.65
CA ILE A 164 -3.88 -13.82 -4.67
C ILE A 164 -4.25 -13.05 -5.94
N VAL A 165 -4.21 -13.72 -7.10
CA VAL A 165 -4.57 -13.10 -8.38
C VAL A 165 -6.00 -12.60 -8.35
N LYS A 166 -6.95 -13.43 -7.90
CA LYS A 166 -8.35 -13.05 -7.76
C LYS A 166 -8.50 -11.84 -6.82
N LEU A 167 -7.87 -11.88 -5.65
CA LEU A 167 -7.94 -10.79 -4.66
C LEU A 167 -7.42 -9.45 -5.22
N ILE A 168 -6.34 -9.48 -6.00
CA ILE A 168 -5.74 -8.26 -6.57
C ILE A 168 -6.53 -7.75 -7.78
N THR A 169 -7.20 -8.63 -8.53
CA THR A 169 -7.94 -8.25 -9.74
C THR A 169 -9.40 -7.84 -9.49
N THR A 170 -9.93 -8.09 -8.30
CA THR A 170 -11.32 -7.71 -7.91
C THR A 170 -11.41 -6.37 -7.19
N GLN A 171 -10.35 -5.57 -7.24
CA GLN A 171 -10.31 -4.20 -6.66
C GLN A 171 -10.93 -3.16 -7.59
#